data_be19895e09d0d80c045d0d740dd8b628
#
_entry.id   be19895e09d0d80c045d0d740dd8b628
#
_cell.length_a   1.000
_cell.length_b   1.000
_cell.length_c   1.000
_cell.angle_alpha   90.00
_cell.angle_beta   90.00
_cell.angle_gamma   90.00
#
_symmetry.space_group_name_H-M   'P 1'
#
loop_
_entity.id
_entity.type
_entity.pdbx_description
1 polymer ?
#
loop_
_entity_poly.entity_id
_entity_poly.type
_entity_poly.pdbx_seq_one_letter_code
_entity_poly.pdbx_strand_id
1 'polypeptide(L)'
;MKHIFIAFALTILPFIATAIDDIPESPNVQIIRSTTSKNSDSNIFGHVIDSTTKEHIPYATVAIKGTTIGCAANSSGHYILNNLPVGEQQVVVSAIGYENVELTLNIKANTSIELNFTLDESQMMVDEVVVSATRNETNRRQTSTVVNVASTKLFEGTASANLSEAMNFQSGLRVENTCGNCGAPQLRINGLEGQYSQILLDSRAIFSSLAGVYGLDLMPVAMVERVEVIRGGGSALYGSSAIGGVVNIITKDPVRNTLSLSNTTNFMEDGTPDINTSLGGAFVSDDYKLGAYVFGQVKYRDGYDRNDDGFSDITRLRSETVGFRSYYKTSAHSRITGEYHHIHDFRRGGDNLDGAPHMSYISEQIDHNIDGGSITFDYFPNMRHRASIYTSAQGISRSTYFGADMNPDAYGTTKDLTFVAGGQYTHNYKAGLPAE
;
A
#
# COMPACT_ATOMS: atom_id res chain seq x y z
N MET A 1 62.14 10.41 10.10
CA MET A 1 61.31 9.25 10.45
C MET A 1 60.55 8.86 9.21
N LYS A 2 60.85 7.67 8.69
CA LYS A 2 60.58 7.23 7.32
C LYS A 2 59.19 6.62 7.23
N HIS A 3 58.36 7.09 6.32
CA HIS A 3 57.09 6.46 5.96
C HIS A 3 57.38 5.30 5.00
N ILE A 4 56.96 4.09 5.38
CA ILE A 4 56.99 2.89 4.54
C ILE A 4 55.60 2.77 3.93
N PHE A 5 55.47 3.03 2.61
CA PHE A 5 54.33 2.65 1.80
C PHE A 5 54.50 1.20 1.37
N ILE A 6 53.67 0.30 1.83
CA ILE A 6 53.52 -1.05 1.31
C ILE A 6 52.50 -1.02 0.18
N ALA A 7 52.98 -1.08 -1.04
CA ALA A 7 52.13 -1.29 -2.23
C ALA A 7 51.79 -2.79 -2.31
N PHE A 8 50.50 -3.11 -2.09
CA PHE A 8 49.96 -4.44 -2.40
C PHE A 8 49.66 -4.47 -3.91
N ALA A 9 50.55 -5.12 -4.66
CA ALA A 9 50.30 -5.46 -6.06
C ALA A 9 49.31 -6.63 -6.10
N LEU A 10 48.07 -6.35 -6.46
CA LEU A 10 47.06 -7.36 -6.75
C LEU A 10 47.34 -7.93 -8.14
N THR A 11 47.93 -9.10 -8.22
CA THR A 11 48.06 -9.87 -9.47
C THR A 11 46.68 -10.41 -9.83
N ILE A 12 46.01 -9.75 -10.77
CA ILE A 12 44.79 -10.25 -11.41
C ILE A 12 45.22 -11.28 -12.47
N LEU A 13 45.00 -12.56 -12.19
CA LEU A 13 45.01 -13.60 -13.20
C LEU A 13 43.79 -13.44 -14.11
N PRO A 14 43.97 -13.46 -15.44
CA PRO A 14 42.82 -13.44 -16.35
C PRO A 14 42.16 -14.82 -16.34
N PHE A 15 40.99 -14.93 -15.71
CA PHE A 15 40.10 -16.06 -15.97
C PHE A 15 39.34 -15.80 -17.27
N ILE A 16 39.50 -16.71 -18.20
CA ILE A 16 38.95 -16.67 -19.56
C ILE A 16 37.44 -16.71 -19.48
N ALA A 17 36.80 -15.68 -20.04
CA ALA A 17 35.34 -15.60 -20.25
C ALA A 17 34.97 -16.53 -21.40
N THR A 18 34.30 -17.64 -21.08
CA THR A 18 33.59 -18.44 -22.10
C THR A 18 32.18 -18.74 -21.58
N ALA A 19 31.22 -17.98 -22.02
CA ALA A 19 29.81 -18.35 -22.15
C ALA A 19 28.92 -17.09 -22.29
N ILE A 20 29.03 -16.41 -23.44
CA ILE A 20 28.12 -15.27 -23.79
C ILE A 20 27.33 -15.62 -25.08
N ASP A 21 27.03 -16.88 -25.33
CA ASP A 21 26.51 -17.24 -26.65
C ASP A 21 24.96 -17.21 -26.80
N ASP A 22 24.17 -16.91 -25.76
CA ASP A 22 22.70 -17.00 -25.85
C ASP A 22 21.94 -15.85 -25.17
N ILE A 23 22.44 -14.61 -25.21
CA ILE A 23 21.69 -13.49 -24.64
C ILE A 23 21.21 -12.56 -25.75
N PRO A 24 19.90 -12.31 -25.88
CA PRO A 24 19.38 -11.42 -26.92
C PRO A 24 19.88 -9.99 -26.72
N GLU A 25 20.40 -9.39 -27.78
CA GLU A 25 20.74 -7.97 -27.81
C GLU A 25 19.45 -7.12 -27.64
N SER A 26 19.42 -6.33 -26.58
CA SER A 26 18.38 -5.33 -26.36
C SER A 26 19.04 -3.96 -26.26
N PRO A 27 18.55 -2.94 -26.97
CA PRO A 27 19.15 -1.59 -26.92
C PRO A 27 19.14 -0.97 -25.52
N ASN A 28 18.27 -1.45 -24.66
CA ASN A 28 18.07 -0.94 -23.29
C ASN A 28 18.77 -1.75 -22.20
N VAL A 29 19.61 -2.73 -22.60
CA VAL A 29 20.32 -3.60 -21.65
C VAL A 29 21.76 -3.75 -22.06
N GLN A 30 22.67 -3.53 -21.13
CA GLN A 30 24.11 -3.75 -21.31
C GLN A 30 24.59 -4.84 -20.37
N ILE A 31 25.19 -5.90 -20.95
CA ILE A 31 25.89 -6.91 -20.19
C ILE A 31 27.36 -6.50 -20.08
N ILE A 32 27.81 -6.19 -18.87
CA ILE A 32 29.17 -5.72 -18.63
C ILE A 32 30.12 -6.92 -18.47
N ARG A 33 29.72 -7.92 -17.68
CA ARG A 33 30.48 -9.15 -17.49
C ARG A 33 29.65 -10.27 -16.90
N SER A 34 30.12 -11.50 -17.12
CA SER A 34 29.61 -12.71 -16.49
C SER A 34 30.76 -13.48 -15.90
N THR A 35 30.66 -13.87 -14.63
CA THR A 35 31.68 -14.65 -13.93
C THR A 35 31.05 -15.91 -13.33
N THR A 36 31.75 -17.04 -13.41
CA THR A 36 31.32 -18.31 -12.84
C THR A 36 32.26 -18.70 -11.69
N SER A 37 31.68 -19.02 -10.53
CA SER A 37 32.45 -19.49 -9.36
C SER A 37 31.82 -20.76 -8.80
N LYS A 38 32.63 -21.77 -8.47
CA LYS A 38 32.18 -23.11 -8.07
C LYS A 38 31.31 -23.18 -6.81
N ASN A 39 31.27 -22.11 -6.00
CA ASN A 39 30.59 -22.08 -4.71
C ASN A 39 29.75 -20.80 -4.53
N SER A 40 29.29 -20.16 -5.59
CA SER A 40 28.44 -18.99 -5.51
C SER A 40 27.01 -19.30 -6.00
N ASP A 41 26.05 -18.65 -5.42
CA ASP A 41 24.68 -18.63 -5.94
C ASP A 41 24.63 -17.86 -7.27
N SER A 42 23.62 -18.11 -8.08
CA SER A 42 23.41 -17.37 -9.32
C SER A 42 22.83 -16.01 -9.01
N ASN A 43 23.51 -14.95 -9.41
CA ASN A 43 23.17 -13.57 -9.05
C ASN A 43 23.17 -12.66 -10.28
N ILE A 44 22.33 -11.63 -10.25
CA ILE A 44 22.36 -10.51 -11.20
C ILE A 44 22.52 -9.23 -10.40
N PHE A 45 23.41 -8.35 -10.82
CA PHE A 45 23.62 -7.05 -10.20
C PHE A 45 23.95 -5.99 -11.25
N GLY A 46 23.79 -4.71 -10.92
CA GLY A 46 24.09 -3.62 -11.83
C GLY A 46 23.40 -2.32 -11.46
N HIS A 47 23.17 -1.49 -12.48
CA HIS A 47 22.57 -0.17 -12.35
C HIS A 47 21.29 -0.06 -13.16
N VAL A 48 20.38 0.80 -12.70
CA VAL A 48 19.25 1.26 -13.48
C VAL A 48 19.46 2.76 -13.75
N ILE A 49 19.50 3.13 -15.03
CA ILE A 49 19.81 4.50 -15.47
C ILE A 49 18.74 5.05 -16.41
N ASP A 50 18.57 6.36 -16.40
CA ASP A 50 17.73 7.11 -17.32
C ASP A 50 18.37 7.18 -18.71
N SER A 51 17.59 6.96 -19.77
CA SER A 51 18.09 6.95 -21.13
C SER A 51 18.54 8.32 -21.63
N THR A 52 17.94 9.39 -21.12
CA THR A 52 18.16 10.78 -21.55
C THR A 52 19.23 11.46 -20.70
N THR A 53 19.03 11.48 -19.38
CA THR A 53 19.93 12.19 -18.45
C THR A 53 21.18 11.38 -18.11
N LYS A 54 21.17 10.06 -18.32
CA LYS A 54 22.22 9.12 -17.89
C LYS A 54 22.41 9.08 -16.37
N GLU A 55 21.53 9.67 -15.62
CA GLU A 55 21.51 9.60 -14.17
C GLU A 55 20.95 8.27 -13.68
N HIS A 56 21.39 7.85 -12.52
CA HIS A 56 20.88 6.64 -11.89
C HIS A 56 19.44 6.83 -11.39
N ILE A 57 18.59 5.85 -11.66
CA ILE A 57 17.20 5.85 -11.20
C ILE A 57 17.13 5.17 -9.83
N PRO A 58 16.93 5.92 -8.75
CA PRO A 58 16.82 5.34 -7.42
C PRO A 58 15.51 4.54 -7.30
N TYR A 59 15.58 3.46 -6.54
CA TYR A 59 14.41 2.67 -6.15
C TYR A 59 13.63 2.01 -7.30
N ALA A 60 14.23 1.88 -8.47
CA ALA A 60 13.70 1.05 -9.54
C ALA A 60 13.53 -0.40 -9.05
N THR A 61 12.42 -1.04 -9.38
CA THR A 61 12.17 -2.43 -9.04
C THR A 61 12.75 -3.35 -10.11
N VAL A 62 13.55 -4.33 -9.70
CA VAL A 62 14.08 -5.39 -10.56
C VAL A 62 13.55 -6.72 -10.04
N ALA A 63 12.84 -7.48 -10.86
CA ALA A 63 12.18 -8.70 -10.42
C ALA A 63 12.21 -9.80 -11.48
N ILE A 64 12.13 -11.06 -11.04
CA ILE A 64 11.90 -12.21 -11.91
C ILE A 64 10.39 -12.39 -12.06
N LYS A 65 9.90 -12.25 -13.27
CA LYS A 65 8.47 -12.32 -13.60
C LYS A 65 7.87 -13.67 -13.18
N GLY A 66 6.72 -13.60 -12.48
CA GLY A 66 6.02 -14.79 -12.00
C GLY A 66 6.61 -15.46 -10.77
N THR A 67 7.54 -14.80 -10.08
CA THR A 67 8.13 -15.26 -8.80
C THR A 67 8.05 -14.19 -7.73
N THR A 68 8.42 -14.52 -6.49
CA THR A 68 8.61 -13.54 -5.42
C THR A 68 10.03 -12.95 -5.39
N ILE A 69 10.89 -13.32 -6.34
CA ILE A 69 12.28 -12.87 -6.39
C ILE A 69 12.30 -11.47 -7.01
N GLY A 70 12.70 -10.49 -6.26
CA GLY A 70 12.83 -9.10 -6.70
C GLY A 70 13.50 -8.26 -5.63
N CYS A 71 14.02 -7.13 -6.05
CA CYS A 71 14.61 -6.11 -5.17
C CYS A 71 14.29 -4.71 -5.69
N ALA A 72 14.43 -3.71 -4.84
CA ALA A 72 14.49 -2.32 -5.25
C ALA A 72 15.95 -1.88 -5.35
N ALA A 73 16.28 -1.10 -6.38
CA ALA A 73 17.56 -0.42 -6.45
C ALA A 73 17.72 0.51 -5.23
N ASN A 74 18.95 0.71 -4.78
CA ASN A 74 19.23 1.61 -3.67
C ASN A 74 19.09 3.09 -4.09
N SER A 75 19.40 4.02 -3.19
CA SER A 75 19.35 5.47 -3.45
C SER A 75 20.30 5.93 -4.56
N SER A 76 21.30 5.11 -4.92
CA SER A 76 22.25 5.36 -6.00
C SER A 76 21.93 4.53 -7.25
N GLY A 77 20.72 3.95 -7.37
CA GLY A 77 20.27 3.21 -8.54
C GLY A 77 20.93 1.84 -8.76
N HIS A 78 21.68 1.33 -7.78
CA HIS A 78 22.31 0.01 -7.85
C HIS A 78 21.37 -1.06 -7.32
N TYR A 79 21.38 -2.24 -7.93
CA TYR A 79 20.57 -3.38 -7.52
C TYR A 79 21.38 -4.68 -7.46
N ILE A 80 20.92 -5.64 -6.70
CA ILE A 80 21.44 -7.01 -6.67
C ILE A 80 20.30 -8.00 -6.43
N LEU A 81 20.17 -8.99 -7.29
CA LEU A 81 19.29 -10.13 -7.15
C LEU A 81 20.11 -11.38 -6.89
N ASN A 82 19.91 -11.99 -5.73
CA ASN A 82 20.62 -13.18 -5.28
C ASN A 82 19.77 -14.44 -5.41
N ASN A 83 20.42 -15.60 -5.45
CA ASN A 83 19.79 -16.92 -5.41
C ASN A 83 18.78 -17.14 -6.54
N LEU A 84 19.16 -16.77 -7.75
CA LEU A 84 18.29 -16.88 -8.91
C LEU A 84 18.10 -18.34 -9.34
N PRO A 85 16.89 -18.74 -9.74
CA PRO A 85 16.64 -20.05 -10.32
C PRO A 85 17.41 -20.23 -11.63
N VAL A 86 18.03 -21.40 -11.79
CA VAL A 86 18.73 -21.78 -13.03
C VAL A 86 17.71 -22.02 -14.15
N GLY A 87 18.09 -21.66 -15.37
CA GLY A 87 17.28 -21.81 -16.56
C GLY A 87 16.78 -20.48 -17.10
N GLU A 88 15.84 -20.53 -18.03
CA GLU A 88 15.29 -19.33 -18.68
C GLU A 88 14.42 -18.54 -17.69
N GLN A 89 14.80 -17.30 -17.43
CA GLN A 89 14.12 -16.38 -16.53
C GLN A 89 13.80 -15.07 -17.27
N GLN A 90 12.64 -14.49 -16.97
CA GLN A 90 12.27 -13.18 -17.49
C GLN A 90 12.48 -12.15 -16.38
N VAL A 91 13.46 -11.28 -16.57
CA VAL A 91 13.75 -10.15 -15.69
C VAL A 91 12.90 -8.97 -16.12
N VAL A 92 12.20 -8.34 -15.18
CA VAL A 92 11.39 -7.13 -15.40
C VAL A 92 11.98 -6.02 -14.55
N VAL A 93 12.20 -4.87 -15.17
CA VAL A 93 12.65 -3.65 -14.50
C VAL A 93 11.60 -2.58 -14.70
N SER A 94 11.19 -1.94 -13.61
CA SER A 94 10.19 -0.88 -13.60
C SER A 94 10.58 0.24 -12.65
N ALA A 95 10.27 1.47 -13.02
CA ALA A 95 10.41 2.64 -12.17
C ALA A 95 9.27 3.62 -12.46
N ILE A 96 8.88 4.41 -11.46
CA ILE A 96 7.80 5.39 -11.62
C ILE A 96 8.22 6.46 -12.63
N GLY A 97 7.42 6.65 -13.67
CA GLY A 97 7.71 7.62 -14.73
C GLY A 97 8.51 7.08 -15.90
N TYR A 98 8.82 5.78 -15.91
CA TYR A 98 9.61 5.13 -16.95
C TYR A 98 8.86 3.97 -17.62
N GLU A 99 9.23 3.64 -18.85
CA GLU A 99 8.74 2.43 -19.51
C GLU A 99 9.39 1.18 -18.90
N ASN A 100 8.60 0.12 -18.75
CA ASN A 100 9.12 -1.14 -18.22
C ASN A 100 10.02 -1.81 -19.24
N VAL A 101 11.15 -2.34 -18.79
CA VAL A 101 12.05 -3.15 -19.61
C VAL A 101 11.93 -4.61 -19.17
N GLU A 102 11.73 -5.51 -20.13
CA GLU A 102 11.70 -6.96 -19.92
C GLU A 102 12.84 -7.61 -20.70
N LEU A 103 13.60 -8.48 -20.02
CA LEU A 103 14.69 -9.25 -20.63
C LEU A 103 14.54 -10.72 -20.28
N THR A 104 14.55 -11.58 -21.30
CA THR A 104 14.65 -13.03 -21.09
C THR A 104 16.12 -13.44 -21.05
N LEU A 105 16.54 -14.09 -19.97
CA LEU A 105 17.92 -14.46 -19.71
C LEU A 105 17.99 -15.92 -19.26
N ASN A 106 18.94 -16.68 -19.82
CA ASN A 106 19.20 -18.06 -19.38
C ASN A 106 20.27 -18.04 -18.27
N ILE A 107 19.83 -18.24 -17.03
CA ILE A 107 20.68 -18.21 -15.84
C ILE A 107 21.35 -19.57 -15.68
N LYS A 108 22.69 -19.57 -15.67
CA LYS A 108 23.51 -20.75 -15.41
C LYS A 108 23.83 -20.85 -13.92
N ALA A 109 23.97 -22.07 -13.41
CA ALA A 109 24.34 -22.29 -12.00
C ALA A 109 25.68 -21.64 -11.65
N ASN A 110 25.79 -21.11 -10.44
CA ASN A 110 26.99 -20.50 -9.87
C ASN A 110 27.52 -19.31 -10.73
N THR A 111 26.65 -18.53 -11.32
CA THR A 111 27.03 -17.44 -12.22
C THR A 111 26.57 -16.11 -11.65
N SER A 112 27.44 -15.12 -11.61
CA SER A 112 27.13 -13.73 -11.30
C SER A 112 27.21 -12.89 -12.58
N ILE A 113 26.13 -12.20 -12.94
CA ILE A 113 26.00 -11.44 -14.17
C ILE A 113 25.83 -9.97 -13.81
N GLU A 114 26.67 -9.09 -14.36
CA GLU A 114 26.50 -7.64 -14.25
C GLU A 114 25.67 -7.14 -15.43
N LEU A 115 24.44 -6.69 -15.13
CA LEU A 115 23.49 -6.16 -16.11
C LEU A 115 23.09 -4.73 -15.75
N ASN A 116 23.23 -3.81 -16.69
CA ASN A 116 22.74 -2.45 -16.55
C ASN A 116 21.49 -2.27 -17.41
N PHE A 117 20.47 -1.69 -16.81
CA PHE A 117 19.21 -1.37 -17.48
C PHE A 117 19.11 0.13 -17.73
N THR A 118 18.73 0.48 -18.94
CA THR A 118 18.44 1.86 -19.33
C THR A 118 16.93 1.96 -19.53
N LEU A 119 16.28 2.87 -18.81
CA LEU A 119 14.84 3.09 -18.91
C LEU A 119 14.57 4.39 -19.64
N ASP A 120 13.64 4.36 -20.58
CA ASP A 120 13.11 5.53 -21.25
C ASP A 120 12.04 6.20 -20.40
N GLU A 121 12.06 7.53 -20.29
CA GLU A 121 10.96 8.25 -19.67
C GLU A 121 9.66 7.98 -20.41
N SER A 122 8.66 7.53 -19.70
CA SER A 122 7.33 7.36 -20.25
C SER A 122 6.61 8.68 -20.28
N GLN A 123 6.35 9.21 -21.46
CA GLN A 123 5.44 10.35 -21.65
C GLN A 123 3.97 9.96 -21.38
N MET A 124 3.68 8.69 -21.30
CA MET A 124 2.41 8.14 -20.87
C MET A 124 2.51 7.77 -19.38
N MET A 125 1.52 8.16 -18.58
CA MET A 125 1.37 7.70 -17.20
C MET A 125 1.63 6.20 -17.14
N VAL A 126 2.58 5.81 -16.27
CA VAL A 126 3.01 4.43 -16.00
C VAL A 126 1.82 3.47 -16.09
N ASP A 127 2.03 2.33 -16.70
CA ASP A 127 1.06 1.22 -16.70
C ASP A 127 0.78 0.79 -15.26
N GLU A 128 -0.16 1.48 -14.66
CA GLU A 128 -0.52 1.32 -13.26
C GLU A 128 -1.17 -0.05 -13.07
N VAL A 129 -0.55 -0.88 -12.24
CA VAL A 129 -1.10 -2.17 -11.88
C VAL A 129 -2.20 -1.97 -10.86
N VAL A 130 -3.37 -2.51 -11.14
CA VAL A 130 -4.54 -2.47 -10.25
C VAL A 130 -4.97 -3.88 -9.87
N VAL A 131 -5.52 -4.03 -8.68
CA VAL A 131 -6.00 -5.31 -8.14
C VAL A 131 -7.52 -5.37 -8.14
N SER A 132 -8.18 -4.23 -7.98
CA SER A 132 -9.63 -4.17 -7.70
C SER A 132 -10.50 -4.66 -8.85
N ALA A 133 -10.05 -4.53 -10.11
CA ALA A 133 -10.87 -4.92 -11.26
C ALA A 133 -11.14 -6.44 -11.33
N THR A 134 -10.18 -7.26 -10.91
CA THR A 134 -10.22 -8.73 -11.08
C THR A 134 -9.82 -9.50 -9.84
N ARG A 135 -9.53 -8.82 -8.72
CA ARG A 135 -8.86 -9.34 -7.51
C ARG A 135 -7.46 -9.90 -7.78
N ASN A 136 -6.87 -9.59 -8.92
CA ASN A 136 -5.51 -9.95 -9.31
C ASN A 136 -4.79 -8.71 -9.82
N GLU A 137 -3.49 -8.70 -9.67
CA GLU A 137 -2.64 -7.72 -10.31
C GLU A 137 -2.84 -7.75 -11.82
N THR A 138 -3.38 -6.69 -12.36
CA THR A 138 -3.70 -6.55 -13.78
C THR A 138 -3.33 -5.14 -14.23
N ASN A 139 -2.79 -5.02 -15.43
CA ASN A 139 -2.55 -3.71 -16.00
C ASN A 139 -3.88 -2.94 -16.12
N ARG A 140 -3.92 -1.71 -15.58
CA ARG A 140 -5.10 -0.86 -15.55
C ARG A 140 -5.76 -0.68 -16.92
N ARG A 141 -4.97 -0.64 -18.01
CA ARG A 141 -5.49 -0.51 -19.37
C ARG A 141 -6.15 -1.77 -19.91
N GLN A 142 -5.82 -2.92 -19.33
CA GLN A 142 -6.37 -4.22 -19.74
C GLN A 142 -7.59 -4.62 -18.93
N THR A 143 -8.00 -3.79 -17.96
CA THR A 143 -9.18 -4.07 -17.14
C THR A 143 -10.45 -3.71 -17.92
N SER A 144 -11.46 -4.56 -17.80
CA SER A 144 -12.80 -4.29 -18.35
C SER A 144 -13.56 -3.19 -17.61
N THR A 145 -13.08 -2.80 -16.44
CA THR A 145 -13.70 -1.81 -15.55
C THR A 145 -12.74 -0.65 -15.34
N VAL A 146 -13.25 0.58 -15.40
CA VAL A 146 -12.44 1.77 -15.14
C VAL A 146 -12.08 1.84 -13.66
N VAL A 147 -10.78 1.72 -13.36
CA VAL A 147 -10.23 1.87 -12.02
C VAL A 147 -9.52 3.22 -11.92
N ASN A 148 -9.95 4.06 -11.00
CA ASN A 148 -9.23 5.27 -10.65
C ASN A 148 -8.29 4.96 -9.49
N VAL A 149 -7.08 5.49 -9.54
CA VAL A 149 -6.07 5.26 -8.51
C VAL A 149 -5.68 6.58 -7.87
N ALA A 150 -5.77 6.63 -6.55
CA ALA A 150 -5.22 7.70 -5.72
C ALA A 150 -3.92 7.18 -5.09
N SER A 151 -2.80 7.71 -5.50
CA SER A 151 -1.47 7.31 -5.01
C SER A 151 -1.02 8.17 -3.82
N THR A 152 0.07 7.75 -3.17
CA THR A 152 0.72 8.54 -2.10
C THR A 152 1.08 9.95 -2.54
N LYS A 153 1.42 10.18 -3.82
CA LYS A 153 1.67 11.52 -4.36
C LYS A 153 0.46 12.45 -4.25
N LEU A 154 -0.76 11.92 -4.40
CA LEU A 154 -1.97 12.70 -4.19
C LEU A 154 -2.08 13.10 -2.71
N PHE A 155 -1.86 12.16 -1.78
CA PHE A 155 -1.97 12.42 -0.35
C PHE A 155 -0.96 13.45 0.13
N GLU A 156 0.28 13.35 -0.37
CA GLU A 156 1.36 14.31 -0.08
C GLU A 156 1.08 15.67 -0.71
N GLY A 157 0.67 15.69 -1.99
CA GLY A 157 0.42 16.93 -2.74
C GLY A 157 -0.77 17.72 -2.22
N THR A 158 -1.76 17.05 -1.60
CA THR A 158 -2.94 17.69 -0.98
C THR A 158 -2.76 17.95 0.51
N ALA A 159 -1.62 17.53 1.09
CA ALA A 159 -1.36 17.58 2.54
C ALA A 159 -2.52 16.98 3.38
N SER A 160 -3.22 15.99 2.82
CA SER A 160 -4.38 15.38 3.45
C SER A 160 -4.00 14.64 4.73
N ALA A 161 -4.66 14.99 5.82
CA ALA A 161 -4.41 14.37 7.12
C ALA A 161 -5.01 12.95 7.23
N ASN A 162 -6.03 12.67 6.43
CA ASN A 162 -6.72 11.38 6.39
C ASN A 162 -7.17 11.02 4.95
N LEU A 163 -7.57 9.76 4.77
CA LEU A 163 -8.00 9.26 3.45
C LEU A 163 -9.28 9.94 2.96
N SER A 164 -10.19 10.27 3.85
CA SER A 164 -11.46 10.91 3.47
C SER A 164 -11.23 12.26 2.82
N GLU A 165 -10.31 13.08 3.35
CA GLU A 165 -9.92 14.36 2.74
C GLU A 165 -9.32 14.16 1.36
N ALA A 166 -8.36 13.22 1.23
CA ALA A 166 -7.71 12.94 -0.03
C ALA A 166 -8.68 12.48 -1.13
N MET A 167 -9.73 11.75 -0.75
CA MET A 167 -10.73 11.26 -1.72
C MET A 167 -11.55 12.38 -2.36
N ASN A 168 -11.69 13.55 -1.74
CA ASN A 168 -12.36 14.71 -2.34
C ASN A 168 -11.65 15.24 -3.60
N PHE A 169 -10.37 14.93 -3.78
CA PHE A 169 -9.60 15.31 -4.97
C PHE A 169 -9.71 14.29 -6.11
N GLN A 170 -10.50 13.22 -5.94
CA GLN A 170 -10.75 12.22 -6.97
C GLN A 170 -12.07 12.50 -7.70
N SER A 171 -12.02 12.53 -9.04
CA SER A 171 -13.21 12.77 -9.87
C SER A 171 -14.31 11.75 -9.61
N GLY A 172 -15.52 12.22 -9.35
CA GLY A 172 -16.71 11.38 -9.09
C GLY A 172 -16.82 10.86 -7.66
N LEU A 173 -15.91 11.30 -6.77
CA LEU A 173 -15.96 11.05 -5.33
C LEU A 173 -16.26 12.35 -4.59
N ARG A 174 -17.01 12.24 -3.51
CA ARG A 174 -17.25 13.33 -2.57
C ARG A 174 -17.37 12.75 -1.17
N VAL A 175 -16.66 13.32 -0.23
CA VAL A 175 -16.82 13.01 1.18
C VAL A 175 -17.61 14.14 1.82
N GLU A 176 -18.71 13.80 2.46
CA GLU A 176 -19.57 14.71 3.18
C GLU A 176 -19.66 14.30 4.64
N ASN A 177 -19.60 15.24 5.55
CA ASN A 177 -19.98 14.99 6.95
C ASN A 177 -21.51 15.02 7.03
N THR A 178 -22.11 13.87 7.25
CA THR A 178 -23.57 13.72 7.32
C THR A 178 -24.14 14.06 8.69
N CYS A 179 -23.27 14.18 9.68
CA CYS A 179 -23.64 14.54 11.06
C CYS A 179 -22.57 15.50 11.62
N GLY A 180 -22.97 16.72 11.96
CA GLY A 180 -22.09 17.70 12.59
C GLY A 180 -21.58 17.24 13.94
N ASN A 181 -22.46 16.66 14.76
CA ASN A 181 -22.16 16.29 16.14
C ASN A 181 -21.31 15.01 16.27
N CYS A 182 -21.40 14.05 15.34
CA CYS A 182 -20.59 12.82 15.39
C CYS A 182 -19.38 12.87 14.46
N GLY A 183 -19.30 13.87 13.57
CA GLY A 183 -18.22 14.01 12.61
C GLY A 183 -18.05 12.81 11.68
N ALA A 184 -19.17 12.19 11.28
CA ALA A 184 -19.16 10.98 10.44
C ALA A 184 -18.91 11.34 8.97
N PRO A 185 -17.75 11.05 8.40
CA PRO A 185 -17.51 11.25 6.99
C PRO A 185 -18.18 10.14 6.19
N GLN A 186 -18.99 10.51 5.22
CA GLN A 186 -19.62 9.59 4.29
C GLN A 186 -19.09 9.79 2.88
N LEU A 187 -18.53 8.72 2.30
CA LEU A 187 -18.08 8.75 0.92
C LEU A 187 -19.27 8.52 -0.03
N ARG A 188 -19.47 9.44 -0.97
CA ARG A 188 -20.39 9.29 -2.09
C ARG A 188 -19.63 9.00 -3.38
N ILE A 189 -20.10 7.99 -4.11
CA ILE A 189 -19.59 7.65 -5.44
C ILE A 189 -20.65 7.98 -6.47
N ASN A 190 -20.35 8.89 -7.40
CA ASN A 190 -21.32 9.40 -8.39
C ASN A 190 -22.64 9.90 -7.78
N GLY A 191 -22.59 10.46 -6.58
CA GLY A 191 -23.75 10.97 -5.85
C GLY A 191 -24.55 9.92 -5.06
N LEU A 192 -24.21 8.62 -5.17
CA LEU A 192 -24.84 7.58 -4.36
C LEU A 192 -24.28 7.57 -2.94
N GLU A 193 -25.15 7.32 -1.97
CA GLU A 193 -24.80 7.33 -0.55
C GLU A 193 -23.82 6.21 -0.16
N GLY A 194 -23.10 6.41 0.95
CA GLY A 194 -22.06 5.53 1.41
C GLY A 194 -22.48 4.07 1.65
N GLN A 195 -23.74 3.82 2.00
CA GLN A 195 -24.28 2.46 2.15
C GLN A 195 -24.25 1.64 0.85
N TYR A 196 -24.16 2.30 -0.31
CA TYR A 196 -24.04 1.67 -1.62
C TYR A 196 -22.60 1.56 -2.11
N SER A 197 -21.64 1.95 -1.29
CA SER A 197 -20.22 1.95 -1.59
C SER A 197 -19.50 0.93 -0.70
N GLN A 198 -18.85 -0.06 -1.31
CA GLN A 198 -18.10 -1.07 -0.57
C GLN A 198 -16.67 -0.59 -0.32
N ILE A 199 -16.29 -0.50 0.96
CA ILE A 199 -14.90 -0.25 1.36
C ILE A 199 -14.21 -1.58 1.61
N LEU A 200 -13.03 -1.75 1.03
CA LEU A 200 -12.20 -2.94 1.14
C LEU A 200 -10.81 -2.58 1.66
N LEU A 201 -10.19 -3.50 2.36
CA LEU A 201 -8.77 -3.48 2.69
C LEU A 201 -8.11 -4.68 2.00
N ASP A 202 -7.13 -4.43 1.13
CA ASP A 202 -6.47 -5.45 0.30
C ASP A 202 -7.47 -6.43 -0.38
N SER A 203 -8.48 -5.85 -1.02
CA SER A 203 -9.57 -6.57 -1.70
C SER A 203 -10.49 -7.41 -0.81
N ARG A 204 -10.51 -7.16 0.51
CA ARG A 204 -11.32 -7.89 1.48
C ARG A 204 -12.33 -6.97 2.14
N ALA A 205 -13.58 -7.41 2.21
CA ALA A 205 -14.67 -6.70 2.89
C ALA A 205 -14.61 -6.99 4.39
N ILE A 206 -13.65 -6.39 5.10
CA ILE A 206 -13.49 -6.58 6.55
C ILE A 206 -14.27 -5.55 7.37
N PHE A 207 -14.66 -4.44 6.75
CA PHE A 207 -15.47 -3.43 7.44
C PHE A 207 -16.90 -3.90 7.51
N SER A 208 -17.39 -4.11 8.73
CA SER A 208 -18.82 -4.27 8.97
C SER A 208 -19.57 -2.97 8.64
N SER A 209 -20.88 -3.04 8.53
CA SER A 209 -21.72 -1.83 8.37
C SER A 209 -21.48 -0.79 9.47
N LEU A 210 -21.07 -1.25 10.65
CA LEU A 210 -20.77 -0.40 11.80
C LEU A 210 -19.47 0.39 11.64
N ALA A 211 -18.42 -0.25 11.08
CA ALA A 211 -17.12 0.40 10.80
C ALA A 211 -17.12 1.10 9.45
N GLY A 212 -17.96 0.71 8.52
CA GLY A 212 -17.98 1.24 7.15
C GLY A 212 -18.23 2.75 7.08
N VAL A 213 -18.97 3.30 8.03
CA VAL A 213 -19.25 4.74 8.11
C VAL A 213 -17.96 5.54 8.37
N TYR A 214 -17.05 5.02 9.21
CA TYR A 214 -15.82 5.71 9.58
C TYR A 214 -14.59 5.13 8.89
N GLY A 215 -14.74 4.06 8.10
CA GLY A 215 -13.63 3.24 7.60
C GLY A 215 -12.51 4.00 6.89
N LEU A 216 -12.85 5.05 6.14
CA LEU A 216 -11.84 5.88 5.47
C LEU A 216 -11.05 6.77 6.42
N ASP A 217 -11.67 7.28 7.47
CA ASP A 217 -11.02 8.14 8.46
C ASP A 217 -10.15 7.37 9.45
N LEU A 218 -10.51 6.11 9.71
CA LEU A 218 -9.82 5.25 10.65
C LEU A 218 -8.51 4.70 10.09
N MET A 219 -8.34 4.70 8.76
CA MET A 219 -7.13 4.17 8.13
C MET A 219 -6.04 5.23 8.05
N PRO A 220 -4.88 5.00 8.70
CA PRO A 220 -3.74 5.91 8.59
C PRO A 220 -3.23 5.99 7.16
N VAL A 221 -3.03 7.21 6.64
CA VAL A 221 -2.39 7.41 5.32
C VAL A 221 -1.01 6.75 5.28
N ALA A 222 -0.31 6.69 6.42
CA ALA A 222 1.01 6.06 6.53
C ALA A 222 1.03 4.59 6.10
N MET A 223 -0.05 3.82 6.34
CA MET A 223 -0.12 2.41 5.95
C MET A 223 -0.57 2.20 4.49
N VAL A 224 -1.07 3.25 3.83
CA VAL A 224 -1.69 3.14 2.52
C VAL A 224 -0.66 3.37 1.42
N GLU A 225 -0.58 2.45 0.47
CA GLU A 225 0.20 2.60 -0.75
C GLU A 225 -0.59 3.37 -1.80
N ARG A 226 -1.84 2.96 -2.02
CA ARG A 226 -2.78 3.60 -2.94
C ARG A 226 -4.21 3.23 -2.59
N VAL A 227 -5.14 3.99 -3.11
CA VAL A 227 -6.57 3.66 -3.07
C VAL A 227 -7.06 3.47 -4.50
N GLU A 228 -7.64 2.32 -4.76
CA GLU A 228 -8.24 1.98 -6.05
C GLU A 228 -9.75 2.13 -5.97
N VAL A 229 -10.33 2.88 -6.89
CA VAL A 229 -11.77 3.16 -6.92
C VAL A 229 -12.39 2.65 -8.21
N ILE A 230 -13.31 1.72 -8.08
CA ILE A 230 -14.19 1.28 -9.15
C ILE A 230 -15.49 2.05 -9.02
N ARG A 231 -15.87 2.75 -10.08
CA ARG A 231 -17.15 3.46 -10.14
C ARG A 231 -18.19 2.62 -10.88
N GLY A 232 -19.37 2.47 -10.29
CA GLY A 232 -20.42 1.62 -10.81
C GLY A 232 -20.40 0.21 -10.22
N GLY A 233 -21.20 -0.69 -10.76
CA GLY A 233 -21.50 -1.98 -10.16
C GLY A 233 -20.27 -2.89 -9.99
N GLY A 234 -19.83 -3.07 -8.75
CA GLY A 234 -18.80 -4.04 -8.34
C GLY A 234 -19.37 -5.27 -7.63
N SER A 235 -20.70 -5.38 -7.55
CA SER A 235 -21.42 -6.37 -6.73
C SER A 235 -21.14 -7.83 -7.12
N ALA A 236 -20.83 -8.11 -8.38
CA ALA A 236 -20.46 -9.45 -8.82
C ALA A 236 -19.20 -10.01 -8.14
N LEU A 237 -18.23 -9.12 -7.79
CA LEU A 237 -17.00 -9.50 -7.15
C LEU A 237 -17.00 -9.24 -5.63
N TYR A 238 -17.70 -8.20 -5.19
CA TYR A 238 -17.54 -7.64 -3.85
C TYR A 238 -18.82 -7.60 -3.00
N GLY A 239 -19.91 -8.13 -3.53
CA GLY A 239 -21.18 -8.27 -2.80
C GLY A 239 -22.16 -7.11 -2.97
N SER A 240 -23.29 -7.21 -2.29
CA SER A 240 -24.47 -6.35 -2.49
C SER A 240 -24.25 -4.87 -2.15
N SER A 241 -23.32 -4.54 -1.28
CA SER A 241 -23.00 -3.15 -0.93
C SER A 241 -22.22 -2.39 -2.02
N ALA A 242 -21.70 -3.11 -3.05
CA ALA A 242 -20.92 -2.50 -4.12
C ALA A 242 -21.79 -2.08 -5.32
N ILE A 243 -22.92 -1.44 -5.09
CA ILE A 243 -23.84 -0.96 -6.13
C ILE A 243 -23.32 0.35 -6.75
N GLY A 244 -22.94 1.30 -5.92
CA GLY A 244 -22.39 2.59 -6.34
C GLY A 244 -20.94 2.51 -6.76
N GLY A 245 -20.21 1.58 -6.18
CA GLY A 245 -18.80 1.35 -6.46
C GLY A 245 -18.05 0.65 -5.33
N VAL A 246 -16.75 0.54 -5.55
CA VAL A 246 -15.82 -0.09 -4.60
C VAL A 246 -14.65 0.86 -4.36
N VAL A 247 -14.29 1.03 -3.10
CA VAL A 247 -13.05 1.70 -2.68
C VAL A 247 -12.17 0.66 -2.02
N ASN A 248 -11.07 0.31 -2.67
CA ASN A 248 -10.13 -0.68 -2.18
C ASN A 248 -8.84 0.01 -1.72
N ILE A 249 -8.59 -0.06 -0.43
CA ILE A 249 -7.39 0.48 0.20
C ILE A 249 -6.30 -0.59 0.08
N ILE A 250 -5.23 -0.28 -0.63
CA ILE A 250 -4.07 -1.16 -0.77
C ILE A 250 -3.01 -0.72 0.23
N THR A 251 -2.59 -1.64 1.08
CA THR A 251 -1.59 -1.38 2.11
C THR A 251 -0.17 -1.47 1.58
N LYS A 252 0.74 -0.70 2.19
CA LYS A 252 2.17 -0.71 1.84
C LYS A 252 2.80 -2.06 2.13
N ASP A 253 3.52 -2.60 1.16
CA ASP A 253 4.43 -3.70 1.37
C ASP A 253 5.84 -3.18 1.72
N PRO A 254 6.53 -3.77 2.69
CA PRO A 254 7.93 -3.42 2.98
C PRO A 254 8.83 -3.92 1.85
N VAL A 255 9.32 -3.00 1.02
CA VAL A 255 10.22 -3.31 -0.11
C VAL A 255 11.65 -2.86 0.13
N ARG A 256 11.87 -1.96 1.10
CA ARG A 256 13.17 -1.40 1.47
C ARG A 256 13.15 -0.90 2.90
N ASN A 257 14.33 -0.75 3.50
CA ASN A 257 14.47 -0.15 4.83
C ASN A 257 14.16 1.34 4.78
N THR A 258 13.13 1.77 5.52
CA THR A 258 12.70 3.17 5.58
C THR A 258 12.22 3.52 6.97
N LEU A 259 12.38 4.79 7.32
CA LEU A 259 11.74 5.39 8.49
C LEU A 259 11.14 6.72 8.05
N SER A 260 9.89 6.96 8.40
CA SER A 260 9.17 8.19 8.08
C SER A 260 8.44 8.71 9.32
N LEU A 261 8.53 10.00 9.54
CA LEU A 261 7.76 10.74 10.54
C LEU A 261 7.07 11.88 9.80
N SER A 262 5.78 12.02 9.98
CA SER A 262 4.99 13.11 9.42
C SER A 262 4.16 13.76 10.52
N ASN A 263 4.11 15.07 10.50
CA ASN A 263 3.21 15.85 11.33
C ASN A 263 2.50 16.88 10.45
N THR A 264 1.18 16.94 10.58
CA THR A 264 0.34 17.98 9.99
C THR A 264 -0.41 18.65 11.14
N THR A 265 -0.24 19.95 11.26
CA THR A 265 -0.96 20.75 12.27
C THR A 265 -1.68 21.87 11.54
N ASN A 266 -3.00 21.86 11.64
CA ASN A 266 -3.88 22.92 11.16
C ASN A 266 -4.37 23.74 12.35
N PHE A 267 -4.67 24.99 12.14
CA PHE A 267 -5.27 25.86 13.13
C PHE A 267 -6.61 26.36 12.65
N MET A 268 -7.61 26.29 13.47
CA MET A 268 -8.91 26.90 13.21
C MET A 268 -8.83 28.42 13.44
N GLU A 269 -9.92 29.13 13.12
CA GLU A 269 -9.94 30.58 13.18
C GLU A 269 -9.67 31.15 14.58
N ASP A 270 -10.07 30.43 15.63
CA ASP A 270 -9.85 30.75 17.05
C ASP A 270 -8.47 30.32 17.57
N GLY A 271 -7.66 29.65 16.72
CA GLY A 271 -6.37 29.08 17.08
C GLY A 271 -6.43 27.65 17.61
N THR A 272 -7.60 27.02 17.67
CA THR A 272 -7.75 25.60 18.05
C THR A 272 -6.96 24.68 17.11
N PRO A 273 -6.05 23.83 17.64
CA PRO A 273 -5.23 22.98 16.79
C PRO A 273 -5.96 21.69 16.36
N ASP A 274 -5.70 21.27 15.13
CA ASP A 274 -6.00 19.93 14.60
C ASP A 274 -4.66 19.27 14.22
N ILE A 275 -4.21 18.33 15.04
CA ILE A 275 -2.88 17.72 14.97
C ILE A 275 -3.00 16.28 14.48
N ASN A 276 -2.23 15.93 13.47
CA ASN A 276 -2.06 14.57 13.00
C ASN A 276 -0.57 14.24 12.93
N THR A 277 -0.13 13.28 13.73
CA THR A 277 1.25 12.79 13.73
C THR A 277 1.26 11.32 13.37
N SER A 278 2.07 10.93 12.38
CA SER A 278 2.23 9.56 11.98
C SER A 278 3.69 9.14 11.88
N LEU A 279 3.95 7.90 12.27
CA LEU A 279 5.24 7.23 12.19
C LEU A 279 5.09 5.97 11.34
N GLY A 280 6.02 5.73 10.42
CA GLY A 280 6.10 4.51 9.63
C GLY A 280 7.53 4.03 9.52
N GLY A 281 7.74 2.73 9.69
CA GLY A 281 9.06 2.11 9.56
C GLY A 281 8.97 0.79 8.81
N ALA A 282 9.80 0.61 7.78
CA ALA A 282 9.93 -0.64 7.05
C ALA A 282 11.32 -1.23 7.26
N PHE A 283 11.35 -2.52 7.46
CA PHE A 283 12.54 -3.36 7.53
C PHE A 283 12.43 -4.48 6.50
N VAL A 284 13.52 -4.72 5.78
CA VAL A 284 13.64 -5.82 4.82
C VAL A 284 14.99 -6.50 5.04
N SER A 285 14.99 -7.82 5.16
CA SER A 285 16.22 -8.60 5.29
C SER A 285 17.06 -8.55 4.01
N ASP A 286 18.38 -8.70 4.14
CA ASP A 286 19.32 -8.63 3.01
C ASP A 286 19.05 -9.67 1.92
N ASP A 287 18.44 -10.81 2.28
CA ASP A 287 18.03 -11.85 1.34
C ASP A 287 16.60 -11.66 0.81
N TYR A 288 15.94 -10.54 1.15
CA TYR A 288 14.55 -10.21 0.78
C TYR A 288 13.50 -11.28 1.12
N LYS A 289 13.82 -12.21 2.04
CA LYS A 289 12.86 -13.23 2.48
C LYS A 289 11.90 -12.75 3.53
N LEU A 290 12.35 -11.83 4.39
CA LEU A 290 11.54 -11.23 5.45
C LEU A 290 11.40 -9.74 5.22
N GLY A 291 10.18 -9.23 5.30
CA GLY A 291 9.90 -7.80 5.37
C GLY A 291 8.86 -7.52 6.43
N ALA A 292 9.02 -6.41 7.13
CA ALA A 292 8.06 -5.92 8.11
C ALA A 292 7.88 -4.40 7.97
N TYR A 293 6.64 -3.94 8.01
CA TYR A 293 6.26 -2.55 8.08
C TYR A 293 5.47 -2.31 9.36
N VAL A 294 5.92 -1.38 10.18
CA VAL A 294 5.24 -0.96 11.41
C VAL A 294 4.80 0.48 11.23
N PHE A 295 3.61 0.81 11.70
CA PHE A 295 3.07 2.16 11.62
C PHE A 295 2.33 2.53 12.88
N GLY A 296 2.30 3.83 13.16
CA GLY A 296 1.51 4.43 14.22
C GLY A 296 1.00 5.80 13.80
N GLN A 297 -0.16 6.20 14.33
CA GLN A 297 -0.74 7.51 14.10
C GLN A 297 -1.48 7.98 15.36
N VAL A 298 -1.34 9.26 15.66
CA VAL A 298 -2.13 9.94 16.68
C VAL A 298 -2.75 11.17 16.04
N LYS A 299 -4.07 11.29 16.17
CA LYS A 299 -4.84 12.48 15.80
C LYS A 299 -5.46 13.10 17.04
N TYR A 300 -5.35 14.40 17.14
CA TYR A 300 -5.95 15.19 18.21
C TYR A 300 -6.54 16.46 17.63
N ARG A 301 -7.79 16.73 17.97
CA ARG A 301 -8.48 17.98 17.70
C ARG A 301 -9.46 18.26 18.81
N ASP A 302 -9.50 19.48 19.30
CA ASP A 302 -10.57 19.90 20.21
C ASP A 302 -11.83 20.28 19.44
N GLY A 303 -12.97 20.37 20.14
CA GLY A 303 -14.22 20.83 19.52
C GLY A 303 -14.13 22.31 19.18
N TYR A 304 -14.70 22.71 18.05
CA TYR A 304 -14.71 24.07 17.57
C TYR A 304 -16.14 24.55 17.32
N ASP A 305 -16.52 25.64 17.96
CA ASP A 305 -17.76 26.37 17.79
C ASP A 305 -17.44 27.66 17.03
N ARG A 306 -17.90 27.78 15.79
CA ARG A 306 -17.56 28.88 14.90
C ARG A 306 -18.40 30.11 15.14
N ASN A 307 -19.64 29.91 15.56
CA ASN A 307 -20.65 30.97 15.64
C ASN A 307 -20.97 31.40 17.07
N ASP A 308 -20.24 30.82 18.08
CA ASP A 308 -20.42 31.10 19.51
C ASP A 308 -21.84 30.83 20.01
N ASP A 309 -22.54 29.81 19.46
CA ASP A 309 -23.87 29.43 19.92
C ASP A 309 -23.86 28.39 21.05
N GLY A 310 -22.66 27.94 21.44
CA GLY A 310 -22.42 26.97 22.50
C GLY A 310 -22.43 25.51 22.01
N PHE A 311 -22.60 25.27 20.70
CA PHE A 311 -22.57 23.94 20.09
C PHE A 311 -21.36 23.82 19.16
N SER A 312 -20.73 22.67 19.17
CA SER A 312 -19.58 22.43 18.28
C SER A 312 -20.01 22.22 16.83
N ASP A 313 -19.48 23.05 15.91
CA ASP A 313 -19.58 22.84 14.44
C ASP A 313 -18.61 21.75 13.97
N ILE A 314 -17.48 21.62 14.69
CA ILE A 314 -16.49 20.58 14.44
C ILE A 314 -16.27 19.80 15.73
N THR A 315 -16.35 18.48 15.62
CA THR A 315 -16.25 17.56 16.76
C THR A 315 -14.89 17.50 17.38
N ARG A 316 -14.83 17.31 18.70
CA ARG A 316 -13.62 16.83 19.38
C ARG A 316 -13.27 15.45 18.87
N LEU A 317 -11.99 15.24 18.54
CA LEU A 317 -11.46 13.98 18.00
C LEU A 317 -10.18 13.59 18.76
N ARG A 318 -10.09 12.34 19.18
CA ARG A 318 -8.86 11.68 19.57
C ARG A 318 -8.82 10.31 18.93
N SER A 319 -7.82 10.05 18.09
CA SER A 319 -7.68 8.76 17.42
C SER A 319 -6.22 8.30 17.53
N GLU A 320 -6.05 7.06 17.95
CA GLU A 320 -4.75 6.41 18.13
C GLU A 320 -4.76 5.11 17.33
N THR A 321 -3.79 4.94 16.44
CA THR A 321 -3.68 3.75 15.62
C THR A 321 -2.27 3.21 15.69
N VAL A 322 -2.14 1.89 15.82
CA VAL A 322 -0.87 1.18 15.73
C VAL A 322 -1.10 -0.12 14.96
N GLY A 323 -0.11 -0.52 14.18
CA GLY A 323 -0.20 -1.77 13.46
C GLY A 323 1.09 -2.17 12.79
N PHE A 324 1.06 -3.36 12.20
CA PHE A 324 2.16 -3.88 11.40
C PHE A 324 1.64 -4.72 10.24
N ARG A 325 2.48 -4.84 9.22
CA ARG A 325 2.35 -5.78 8.12
C ARG A 325 3.70 -6.44 7.89
N SER A 326 3.73 -7.75 7.79
CA SER A 326 4.95 -8.51 7.56
C SER A 326 4.74 -9.60 6.53
N TYR A 327 5.80 -9.93 5.81
CA TYR A 327 5.80 -11.10 4.95
C TYR A 327 7.02 -11.98 5.22
N TYR A 328 6.84 -13.26 4.91
CA TYR A 328 7.92 -14.22 4.85
C TYR A 328 7.81 -15.06 3.56
N LYS A 329 8.83 -15.03 2.73
CA LYS A 329 8.94 -15.85 1.51
C LYS A 329 9.42 -17.24 1.91
N THR A 330 8.51 -18.20 1.92
CA THR A 330 8.82 -19.59 2.28
C THR A 330 9.59 -20.31 1.18
N SER A 331 9.47 -19.83 -0.06
CA SER A 331 10.25 -20.26 -1.23
C SER A 331 10.26 -19.17 -2.30
N ALA A 332 10.95 -19.41 -3.42
CA ALA A 332 10.89 -18.52 -4.58
C ALA A 332 9.46 -18.38 -5.17
N HIS A 333 8.57 -19.32 -4.85
CA HIS A 333 7.24 -19.40 -5.41
C HIS A 333 6.13 -19.31 -4.36
N SER A 334 6.46 -18.97 -3.11
CA SER A 334 5.45 -18.90 -2.05
C SER A 334 5.78 -17.85 -1.00
N ARG A 335 4.72 -17.19 -0.50
CA ARG A 335 4.80 -16.10 0.47
C ARG A 335 3.67 -16.23 1.49
N ILE A 336 3.99 -16.00 2.75
CA ILE A 336 3.02 -15.76 3.82
C ILE A 336 3.05 -14.27 4.13
N THR A 337 1.89 -13.65 4.23
CA THR A 337 1.74 -12.26 4.68
C THR A 337 0.82 -12.24 5.89
N GLY A 338 1.24 -11.55 6.94
CA GLY A 338 0.45 -11.31 8.15
C GLY A 338 0.34 -9.82 8.43
N GLU A 339 -0.81 -9.39 8.91
CA GLU A 339 -1.05 -8.01 9.32
C GLU A 339 -1.93 -7.94 10.54
N TYR A 340 -1.75 -6.88 11.32
CA TYR A 340 -2.57 -6.54 12.46
C TYR A 340 -2.60 -5.03 12.65
N HIS A 341 -3.74 -4.51 13.08
CA HIS A 341 -3.89 -3.13 13.51
C HIS A 341 -4.87 -3.03 14.68
N HIS A 342 -4.56 -2.08 15.55
CA HIS A 342 -5.43 -1.63 16.62
C HIS A 342 -5.74 -0.15 16.42
N ILE A 343 -7.02 0.23 16.57
CA ILE A 343 -7.49 1.60 16.44
C ILE A 343 -8.36 1.91 17.65
N HIS A 344 -8.04 2.97 18.36
CA HIS A 344 -8.91 3.62 19.31
C HIS A 344 -9.34 4.96 18.73
N ASP A 345 -10.64 5.21 18.61
CA ASP A 345 -11.19 6.44 18.03
C ASP A 345 -12.31 6.97 18.92
N PHE A 346 -12.08 8.15 19.47
CA PHE A 346 -13.04 8.89 20.30
C PHE A 346 -13.47 10.16 19.59
N ARG A 347 -14.78 10.36 19.50
CA ARG A 347 -15.41 11.58 18.94
C ARG A 347 -16.50 12.07 19.83
N ARG A 348 -16.59 13.40 19.97
CA ARG A 348 -17.66 14.04 20.70
C ARG A 348 -18.01 15.39 20.08
N GLY A 349 -19.33 15.63 19.90
CA GLY A 349 -19.90 16.90 19.49
C GLY A 349 -21.16 17.24 20.28
N GLY A 350 -21.63 18.45 20.08
CA GLY A 350 -22.73 19.06 20.79
C GLY A 350 -22.26 20.16 21.75
N ASP A 351 -22.99 20.38 22.83
CA ASP A 351 -22.63 21.32 23.89
C ASP A 351 -21.91 20.64 25.05
N ASN A 352 -21.35 21.44 25.98
CA ASN A 352 -20.73 20.99 27.23
C ASN A 352 -19.71 19.86 27.02
N LEU A 353 -18.75 20.05 26.12
CA LEU A 353 -17.80 19.02 25.67
C LEU A 353 -16.92 18.47 26.81
N ASP A 354 -16.75 19.19 27.92
CA ASP A 354 -15.93 18.78 29.06
C ASP A 354 -16.69 18.02 30.14
N GLY A 355 -18.03 18.11 30.13
CA GLY A 355 -18.90 17.39 31.05
C GLY A 355 -19.25 15.96 30.59
N ALA A 356 -19.99 15.22 31.40
CA ALA A 356 -20.54 13.94 30.96
C ALA A 356 -21.56 14.16 29.84
N PRO A 357 -21.64 13.30 28.80
CA PRO A 357 -22.52 13.56 27.67
C PRO A 357 -24.00 13.70 28.03
N HIS A 358 -24.47 12.99 29.05
CA HIS A 358 -25.86 13.13 29.54
C HIS A 358 -26.13 14.44 30.32
N MET A 359 -25.13 15.30 30.46
CA MET A 359 -25.30 16.64 31.08
C MET A 359 -25.38 17.74 30.02
N SER A 360 -25.53 17.35 28.76
CA SER A 360 -25.61 18.24 27.59
C SER A 360 -27.06 18.35 27.11
N TYR A 361 -27.42 19.50 26.53
CA TYR A 361 -28.71 19.64 25.82
C TYR A 361 -28.76 18.79 24.56
N ILE A 362 -27.65 18.73 23.80
CA ILE A 362 -27.47 17.82 22.66
C ILE A 362 -26.05 17.33 22.71
N SER A 363 -25.87 16.02 22.70
CA SER A 363 -24.53 15.43 22.62
C SER A 363 -24.54 14.13 21.88
N GLU A 364 -23.54 13.98 21.03
CA GLU A 364 -23.19 12.72 20.40
C GLU A 364 -21.76 12.38 20.76
N GLN A 365 -21.57 11.21 21.33
CA GLN A 365 -20.26 10.68 21.69
C GLN A 365 -20.12 9.26 21.17
N ILE A 366 -18.97 8.98 20.59
CA ILE A 366 -18.61 7.66 20.09
C ILE A 366 -17.21 7.34 20.56
N ASP A 367 -17.03 6.14 21.08
CA ASP A 367 -15.75 5.58 21.51
C ASP A 367 -15.61 4.18 20.88
N HIS A 368 -14.71 4.05 19.93
CA HIS A 368 -14.44 2.83 19.20
C HIS A 368 -13.12 2.20 19.60
N ASN A 369 -13.13 0.89 19.86
CA ASN A 369 -11.93 0.06 19.90
C ASN A 369 -12.07 -1.00 18.81
N ILE A 370 -11.12 -1.00 17.88
CA ILE A 370 -11.12 -1.86 16.69
C ILE A 370 -9.81 -2.64 16.67
N ASP A 371 -9.91 -3.95 16.61
CA ASP A 371 -8.80 -4.87 16.40
C ASP A 371 -9.02 -5.61 15.10
N GLY A 372 -8.08 -5.51 14.18
CA GLY A 372 -8.18 -6.15 12.88
C GLY A 372 -6.88 -6.83 12.47
N GLY A 373 -7.01 -7.88 11.67
CA GLY A 373 -5.83 -8.54 11.13
C GLY A 373 -6.15 -9.59 10.08
N SER A 374 -5.12 -9.99 9.37
CA SER A 374 -5.25 -11.01 8.34
C SER A 374 -3.99 -11.87 8.19
N ILE A 375 -4.18 -13.07 7.65
CA ILE A 375 -3.10 -13.95 7.20
C ILE A 375 -3.43 -14.40 5.79
N THR A 376 -2.45 -14.29 4.89
CA THR A 376 -2.54 -14.73 3.50
C THR A 376 -1.37 -15.63 3.17
N PHE A 377 -1.65 -16.71 2.47
CA PHE A 377 -0.66 -17.58 1.83
C PHE A 377 -0.85 -17.49 0.32
N ASP A 378 0.18 -17.04 -0.38
CA ASP A 378 0.25 -16.98 -1.84
C ASP A 378 1.21 -18.05 -2.37
N TYR A 379 0.80 -18.73 -3.45
CA TYR A 379 1.61 -19.71 -4.14
C TYR A 379 1.61 -19.46 -5.65
N PHE A 380 2.80 -19.31 -6.24
CA PHE A 380 3.05 -18.99 -7.64
C PHE A 380 3.92 -20.08 -8.28
N PRO A 381 3.37 -21.26 -8.61
CA PRO A 381 4.19 -22.34 -9.17
C PRO A 381 4.87 -21.97 -10.48
N ASN A 382 4.30 -21.05 -11.24
CA ASN A 382 4.87 -20.46 -12.45
C ASN A 382 4.08 -19.20 -12.84
N MET A 383 4.48 -18.52 -13.92
CA MET A 383 3.84 -17.28 -14.40
C MET A 383 2.36 -17.43 -14.80
N ARG A 384 1.86 -18.64 -15.02
CA ARG A 384 0.48 -18.88 -15.45
C ARG A 384 -0.46 -19.19 -14.31
N HIS A 385 0.06 -19.66 -13.20
CA HIS A 385 -0.74 -20.16 -12.09
C HIS A 385 -0.47 -19.36 -10.82
N ARG A 386 -1.52 -18.87 -10.19
CA ARG A 386 -1.49 -18.24 -8.87
C ARG A 386 -2.59 -18.84 -8.00
N ALA A 387 -2.27 -19.27 -6.82
CA ALA A 387 -3.22 -19.67 -5.80
C ALA A 387 -3.01 -18.81 -4.55
N SER A 388 -4.10 -18.36 -3.93
CA SER A 388 -4.08 -17.57 -2.71
C SER A 388 -5.14 -18.10 -1.75
N ILE A 389 -4.77 -18.26 -0.49
CA ILE A 389 -5.68 -18.60 0.61
C ILE A 389 -5.50 -17.53 1.67
N TYR A 390 -6.61 -17.01 2.18
CA TYR A 390 -6.57 -15.97 3.18
C TYR A 390 -7.66 -16.12 4.24
N THR A 391 -7.37 -15.55 5.40
CA THR A 391 -8.32 -15.33 6.47
C THR A 391 -8.10 -13.95 7.06
N SER A 392 -9.18 -13.26 7.42
CA SER A 392 -9.15 -11.98 8.11
C SER A 392 -10.25 -11.91 9.14
N ALA A 393 -9.99 -11.19 10.21
CA ALA A 393 -10.96 -10.92 11.25
C ALA A 393 -10.87 -9.48 11.72
N GLN A 394 -12.00 -8.89 12.09
CA GLN A 394 -12.07 -7.58 12.72
C GLN A 394 -13.10 -7.62 13.85
N GLY A 395 -12.65 -7.27 15.05
CA GLY A 395 -13.49 -7.08 16.23
C GLY A 395 -13.70 -5.58 16.48
N ILE A 396 -14.92 -5.17 16.82
CA ILE A 396 -15.28 -3.80 17.15
C ILE A 396 -16.00 -3.81 18.48
N SER A 397 -15.54 -2.96 19.41
CA SER A 397 -16.27 -2.61 20.62
C SER A 397 -16.54 -1.11 20.58
N ARG A 398 -17.81 -0.72 20.62
CA ARG A 398 -18.23 0.66 20.53
C ARG A 398 -19.13 1.03 21.70
N SER A 399 -18.79 2.11 22.39
CA SER A 399 -19.63 2.80 23.34
C SER A 399 -20.13 4.08 22.70
N THR A 400 -21.40 4.38 22.88
CA THR A 400 -22.04 5.56 22.29
C THR A 400 -22.90 6.30 23.30
N TYR A 401 -23.07 7.57 23.06
CA TYR A 401 -24.15 8.38 23.58
C TYR A 401 -24.75 9.19 22.44
N PHE A 402 -26.05 9.09 22.25
CA PHE A 402 -26.84 9.89 21.28
C PHE A 402 -28.05 10.41 22.00
N GLY A 403 -27.93 11.58 22.57
CA GLY A 403 -29.00 12.10 23.44
C GLY A 403 -29.19 13.60 23.37
N ALA A 404 -30.37 14.00 23.77
CA ALA A 404 -30.81 15.38 23.97
C ALA A 404 -31.46 15.54 25.32
N ASP A 405 -31.64 16.79 25.76
CA ASP A 405 -32.37 17.15 26.96
C ASP A 405 -31.85 16.47 28.25
N MET A 406 -30.52 16.31 28.35
CA MET A 406 -29.84 15.71 29.50
C MET A 406 -30.31 14.28 29.83
N ASN A 407 -30.61 13.48 28.81
CA ASN A 407 -31.11 12.12 28.99
C ASN A 407 -30.06 11.14 29.48
N PRO A 408 -30.13 10.59 30.69
CA PRO A 408 -29.16 9.65 31.23
C PRO A 408 -29.27 8.23 30.60
N ASP A 409 -30.35 7.94 29.89
CA ASP A 409 -30.60 6.60 29.32
C ASP A 409 -30.22 6.46 27.85
N ALA A 410 -29.58 7.52 27.25
CA ALA A 410 -29.18 7.53 25.84
C ALA A 410 -27.81 6.88 25.55
N TYR A 411 -27.28 6.12 26.48
CA TYR A 411 -26.07 5.33 26.29
C TYR A 411 -26.33 4.04 25.56
N GLY A 412 -25.42 3.67 24.66
CA GLY A 412 -25.44 2.43 23.94
C GLY A 412 -24.08 1.74 23.90
N THR A 413 -24.10 0.43 23.79
CA THR A 413 -22.89 -0.38 23.55
C THR A 413 -23.16 -1.36 22.42
N THR A 414 -22.17 -1.55 21.55
CA THR A 414 -22.25 -2.49 20.45
C THR A 414 -20.94 -3.25 20.35
N LYS A 415 -21.02 -4.56 20.13
CA LYS A 415 -19.88 -5.42 19.81
C LYS A 415 -20.15 -6.13 18.50
N ASP A 416 -19.17 -6.15 17.64
CA ASP A 416 -19.25 -6.79 16.33
C ASP A 416 -17.98 -7.58 16.05
N LEU A 417 -18.11 -8.72 15.41
CA LEU A 417 -17.02 -9.56 14.95
C LEU A 417 -17.27 -9.98 13.50
N THR A 418 -16.44 -9.49 12.62
CA THR A 418 -16.44 -9.88 11.21
C THR A 418 -15.32 -10.87 10.98
N PHE A 419 -15.63 -11.99 10.35
CA PHE A 419 -14.65 -12.99 9.94
C PHE A 419 -14.84 -13.31 8.46
N VAL A 420 -13.74 -13.31 7.72
CA VAL A 420 -13.72 -13.62 6.29
C VAL A 420 -12.62 -14.64 6.02
N ALA A 421 -12.97 -15.71 5.31
CA ALA A 421 -12.01 -16.67 4.79
C ALA A 421 -12.30 -16.92 3.31
N GLY A 422 -11.25 -17.12 2.52
CA GLY A 422 -11.43 -17.34 1.09
C GLY A 422 -10.19 -17.93 0.45
N GLY A 423 -10.41 -18.40 -0.78
CA GLY A 423 -9.35 -18.86 -1.65
C GLY A 423 -9.60 -18.38 -3.08
N GLN A 424 -8.52 -18.14 -3.80
CA GLN A 424 -8.57 -17.76 -5.19
C GLN A 424 -7.52 -18.52 -5.97
N TYR A 425 -7.90 -18.98 -7.14
CA TYR A 425 -6.99 -19.56 -8.11
C TYR A 425 -7.12 -18.80 -9.42
N THR A 426 -5.98 -18.42 -9.99
CA THR A 426 -5.91 -17.72 -11.27
C THR A 426 -5.07 -18.52 -12.23
N HIS A 427 -5.60 -18.70 -13.45
CA HIS A 427 -4.86 -19.26 -14.58
C HIS A 427 -4.80 -18.23 -15.70
N ASN A 428 -3.60 -17.77 -16.02
CA ASN A 428 -3.37 -16.86 -17.16
C ASN A 428 -3.17 -17.70 -18.43
N TYR A 429 -4.17 -17.73 -19.30
CA TYR A 429 -4.03 -18.31 -20.63
C TYR A 429 -3.03 -17.45 -21.44
N LYS A 430 -2.14 -18.10 -22.19
CA LYS A 430 -1.39 -17.35 -23.20
C LYS A 430 -2.41 -16.67 -24.11
N ALA A 431 -2.45 -15.37 -24.14
CA ALA A 431 -3.08 -14.64 -25.22
C ALA A 431 -2.21 -14.86 -26.47
N GLY A 432 -2.46 -15.97 -27.14
CA GLY A 432 -1.94 -16.25 -28.47
C GLY A 432 -2.86 -15.59 -29.47
N LEU A 433 -2.99 -14.28 -29.42
CA LEU A 433 -3.41 -13.50 -30.61
C LEU A 433 -2.15 -12.74 -31.02
N PRO A 434 -1.68 -12.95 -32.28
CA PRO A 434 -0.69 -12.06 -32.84
C PRO A 434 -1.29 -10.66 -32.82
N ALA A 435 -0.52 -9.67 -32.35
CA ALA A 435 -0.83 -8.29 -32.61
C ALA A 435 -0.82 -8.11 -34.14
N GLU A 436 -2.01 -7.90 -34.73
CA GLU A 436 -2.12 -7.31 -36.02
C GLU A 436 -1.91 -5.80 -35.96
#